data_8944d47c7a1770aeb34806bf257c2a74
#
_entry.id   8944d47c7a1770aeb34806bf257c2a74
#
_cell.length_a   1.000
_cell.length_b   1.000
_cell.length_c   1.000
_cell.angle_alpha   90.00
_cell.angle_beta   90.00
_cell.angle_gamma   90.00
#
_symmetry.space_group_name_H-M   'P 1'
#
loop_
_entity.id
_entity.type
_entity.pdbx_description
1 polymer ?
#
loop_
_entity_poly.entity_id
_entity_poly.type
_entity_poly.pdbx_seq_one_letter_code
_entity_poly.pdbx_strand_id
1 'polypeptide(L)'
;KFLALGLRLKTEKVISKCTDLCKESVELLSAEECPNEKMDLVLHSDQMLLQIHESIGHALEVDRILGDERNYAGWSFVNLEDFGNLKYGSDIMNITFDPTIPEEFASYGFDDSGLKATKEYIIKNGLLLRGLGGLESQKRSNINGVANFRACSWNRAPIDRMANLNLEPGTSTFDEMISNVEQGIFMQTNRSWSIDDFRNKFQF
;
A
#
# COMPACT_ATOMS: atom_id res chain seq x y z
N LYS A 1 -18.55 9.08 7.80
CA LYS A 1 -17.10 9.07 7.45
C LYS A 1 -16.62 10.43 6.90
N PHE A 2 -17.37 11.08 6.00
CA PHE A 2 -17.00 12.42 5.47
C PHE A 2 -17.00 13.52 6.52
N LEU A 3 -17.90 13.49 7.51
CA LEU A 3 -17.88 14.43 8.63
C LEU A 3 -16.63 14.27 9.50
N ALA A 4 -16.19 13.03 9.74
CA ALA A 4 -14.98 12.77 10.50
C ALA A 4 -13.72 13.25 9.77
N LEU A 5 -13.68 13.17 8.44
CA LEU A 5 -12.60 13.72 7.62
C LEU A 5 -12.55 15.25 7.74
N GLY A 6 -13.71 15.92 7.62
CA GLY A 6 -13.81 17.38 7.77
C GLY A 6 -13.35 17.89 9.12
N LEU A 7 -13.61 17.15 10.19
CA LEU A 7 -13.17 17.51 11.56
C LEU A 7 -11.66 17.31 11.77
N ARG A 8 -10.99 16.49 10.96
CA ARG A 8 -9.53 16.27 11.02
C ARG A 8 -8.73 17.28 10.19
N LEU A 9 -9.37 17.95 9.22
CA LEU A 9 -8.74 18.99 8.41
C LEU A 9 -8.65 20.28 9.22
N LYS A 10 -7.45 20.64 9.65
CA LYS A 10 -7.18 21.98 10.21
C LYS A 10 -7.16 22.97 9.04
N THR A 11 -8.23 23.73 8.88
CA THR A 11 -8.44 24.70 7.79
C THR A 11 -7.25 25.67 7.65
N GLU A 12 -6.66 26.10 8.77
CA GLU A 12 -5.46 26.94 8.81
C GLU A 12 -4.25 26.31 8.09
N LYS A 13 -4.06 25.00 8.26
CA LYS A 13 -2.99 24.26 7.57
C LYS A 13 -3.25 24.13 6.06
N VAL A 14 -4.51 24.02 5.65
CA VAL A 14 -4.87 23.98 4.23
C VAL A 14 -4.61 25.33 3.58
N ILE A 15 -5.05 26.42 4.21
CA ILE A 15 -4.87 27.79 3.70
C ILE A 15 -3.39 28.15 3.60
N SER A 16 -2.58 27.82 4.60
CA SER A 16 -1.13 28.09 4.57
C SER A 16 -0.40 27.41 3.43
N LYS A 17 -0.86 26.24 3.01
CA LYS A 17 -0.29 25.50 1.86
C LYS A 17 -0.73 26.02 0.49
N CYS A 18 -1.80 26.77 0.39
CA CYS A 18 -2.31 27.24 -0.90
C CYS A 18 -1.28 28.06 -1.70
N THR A 19 -0.53 28.92 -1.02
CA THR A 19 0.49 29.75 -1.67
C THR A 19 1.64 28.90 -2.23
N ASP A 20 2.08 27.89 -1.50
CA ASP A 20 3.14 27.00 -1.92
C ASP A 20 2.68 26.13 -3.09
N LEU A 21 1.48 25.56 -3.01
CA LEU A 21 0.86 24.79 -4.10
C LEU A 21 0.70 25.61 -5.38
N CYS A 22 0.35 26.92 -5.28
CA CYS A 22 0.27 27.78 -6.44
C CYS A 22 1.65 27.98 -7.09
N LYS A 23 2.72 28.19 -6.29
CA LYS A 23 4.08 28.31 -6.81
C LYS A 23 4.52 27.03 -7.50
N GLU A 24 4.37 25.87 -6.83
CA GLU A 24 4.69 24.55 -7.39
C GLU A 24 3.95 24.30 -8.71
N SER A 25 2.66 24.66 -8.76
CA SER A 25 1.86 24.51 -9.99
C SER A 25 2.38 25.35 -11.16
N VAL A 26 2.90 26.54 -10.88
CA VAL A 26 3.52 27.38 -11.91
C VAL A 26 4.87 26.83 -12.35
N GLU A 27 5.69 26.35 -11.42
CA GLU A 27 6.98 25.71 -11.71
C GLU A 27 6.81 24.47 -12.58
N LEU A 28 5.79 23.66 -12.33
CA LEU A 28 5.46 22.46 -13.12
C LEU A 28 5.15 22.77 -14.61
N LEU A 29 4.72 23.99 -14.96
CA LEU A 29 4.47 24.36 -16.36
C LEU A 29 5.74 24.39 -17.23
N SER A 30 6.89 24.56 -16.59
CA SER A 30 8.20 24.62 -17.25
C SER A 30 9.16 23.54 -16.80
N ALA A 31 8.68 22.59 -15.99
CA ALA A 31 9.50 21.47 -15.53
C ALA A 31 9.90 20.56 -16.69
N GLU A 32 11.10 20.04 -16.63
CA GLU A 32 11.59 19.03 -17.55
C GLU A 32 10.84 17.69 -17.32
N GLU A 33 10.76 16.88 -18.37
CA GLU A 33 10.22 15.52 -18.25
C GLU A 33 11.13 14.66 -17.36
N CYS A 34 10.50 13.79 -16.57
CA CYS A 34 11.23 12.84 -15.72
C CYS A 34 12.15 11.95 -16.58
N PRO A 35 13.46 11.84 -16.24
CA PRO A 35 14.38 11.03 -17.00
C PRO A 35 13.98 9.54 -16.98
N ASN A 36 14.19 8.87 -18.13
CA ASN A 36 13.96 7.43 -18.26
C ASN A 36 15.29 6.67 -18.06
N GLU A 37 15.77 6.66 -16.84
CA GLU A 37 17.06 6.08 -16.47
C GLU A 37 16.93 5.27 -15.17
N LYS A 38 17.89 4.38 -14.94
CA LYS A 38 17.98 3.65 -13.66
C LYS A 38 18.71 4.52 -12.64
N MET A 39 18.04 4.90 -11.57
CA MET A 39 18.58 5.75 -10.51
C MET A 39 17.89 5.48 -9.18
N ASP A 40 18.37 6.10 -8.11
CA ASP A 40 17.76 6.01 -6.79
C ASP A 40 16.45 6.80 -6.74
N LEU A 41 15.47 6.27 -6.02
CA LEU A 41 14.18 6.92 -5.81
C LEU A 41 13.95 7.12 -4.31
N VAL A 42 13.68 8.36 -3.94
CA VAL A 42 13.17 8.70 -2.60
C VAL A 42 11.69 9.06 -2.75
N LEU A 43 10.83 8.28 -2.11
CA LEU A 43 9.39 8.43 -2.24
C LEU A 43 8.82 9.16 -1.02
N HIS A 44 8.13 10.26 -1.26
CA HIS A 44 7.31 10.91 -0.23
C HIS A 44 6.12 10.02 0.14
N SER A 45 5.52 10.25 1.30
CA SER A 45 4.41 9.44 1.81
C SER A 45 3.25 9.31 0.83
N ASP A 46 2.87 10.33 0.09
CA ASP A 46 1.75 10.27 -0.87
C ASP A 46 2.05 9.31 -2.02
N GLN A 47 3.28 9.35 -2.57
CA GLN A 47 3.71 8.40 -3.59
C GLN A 47 3.89 6.99 -3.01
N MET A 48 4.42 6.89 -1.77
CA MET A 48 4.61 5.61 -1.10
C MET A 48 3.28 4.91 -0.78
N LEU A 49 2.21 5.64 -0.47
CA LEU A 49 0.86 5.07 -0.28
C LEU A 49 0.42 4.29 -1.51
N LEU A 50 0.60 4.87 -2.70
CA LEU A 50 0.27 4.19 -3.95
C LEU A 50 1.17 2.98 -4.19
N GLN A 51 2.47 3.11 -3.91
CA GLN A 51 3.42 2.01 -4.04
C GLN A 51 3.05 0.82 -3.14
N ILE A 52 2.71 1.08 -1.87
CA ILE A 52 2.25 0.03 -0.94
C ILE A 52 0.94 -0.60 -1.45
N HIS A 53 0.00 0.23 -1.90
CA HIS A 53 -1.28 -0.23 -2.41
C HIS A 53 -1.14 -1.22 -3.56
N GLU A 54 -0.34 -0.88 -4.57
CA GLU A 54 -0.22 -1.67 -5.80
C GLU A 54 0.80 -2.80 -5.67
N SER A 55 1.97 -2.53 -5.09
CA SER A 55 3.07 -3.52 -5.06
C SER A 55 2.95 -4.53 -3.91
N ILE A 56 2.21 -4.21 -2.86
CA ILE A 56 2.04 -5.06 -1.69
C ILE A 56 0.58 -5.43 -1.51
N GLY A 57 -0.31 -4.45 -1.39
CA GLY A 57 -1.70 -4.66 -1.09
C GLY A 57 -2.36 -5.62 -2.08
N HIS A 58 -2.56 -5.19 -3.30
CA HIS A 58 -3.23 -6.00 -4.33
C HIS A 58 -2.45 -7.26 -4.73
N ALA A 59 -1.11 -7.21 -4.69
CA ALA A 59 -0.30 -8.37 -5.01
C ALA A 59 -0.45 -9.52 -4.02
N LEU A 60 -0.82 -9.22 -2.77
CA LEU A 60 -0.91 -10.20 -1.68
C LEU A 60 -2.36 -10.59 -1.30
N GLU A 61 -3.39 -10.08 -1.99
CA GLU A 61 -4.77 -10.54 -1.84
C GLU A 61 -4.86 -12.00 -2.31
N VAL A 62 -5.21 -12.90 -1.40
CA VAL A 62 -5.08 -14.35 -1.62
C VAL A 62 -6.08 -14.87 -2.63
N ASP A 63 -7.31 -14.37 -2.64
CA ASP A 63 -8.32 -14.69 -3.65
C ASP A 63 -7.82 -14.33 -5.07
N ARG A 64 -7.08 -13.25 -5.20
CA ARG A 64 -6.43 -12.83 -6.44
C ARG A 64 -5.30 -13.79 -6.85
N ILE A 65 -4.46 -14.23 -5.90
CA ILE A 65 -3.42 -15.25 -6.13
C ILE A 65 -4.06 -16.56 -6.58
N LEU A 66 -5.19 -16.93 -5.99
CA LEU A 66 -5.98 -18.11 -6.37
C LEU A 66 -6.67 -17.96 -7.74
N GLY A 67 -6.76 -16.76 -8.28
CA GLY A 67 -7.32 -16.47 -9.60
C GLY A 67 -8.82 -16.16 -9.61
N ASP A 68 -9.47 -15.97 -8.47
CA ASP A 68 -10.90 -15.67 -8.37
C ASP A 68 -11.26 -14.34 -9.05
N GLU A 69 -10.39 -13.35 -8.94
CA GLU A 69 -10.58 -11.99 -9.46
C GLU A 69 -9.94 -11.75 -10.84
N ARG A 70 -9.42 -12.79 -11.50
CA ARG A 70 -8.59 -12.68 -12.70
C ARG A 70 -9.22 -11.85 -13.83
N ASN A 71 -10.49 -12.04 -14.09
CA ASN A 71 -11.19 -11.37 -15.20
C ASN A 71 -11.55 -9.91 -14.89
N TYR A 72 -11.51 -9.52 -13.62
CA TYR A 72 -11.96 -8.20 -13.17
C TYR A 72 -10.81 -7.33 -12.67
N ALA A 73 -9.90 -7.89 -11.91
CA ALA A 73 -8.88 -7.15 -11.18
C ALA A 73 -7.44 -7.64 -11.42
N GLY A 74 -7.25 -8.49 -12.43
CA GLY A 74 -5.96 -9.05 -12.78
C GLY A 74 -5.48 -10.16 -11.84
N TRP A 75 -4.20 -10.39 -11.85
CA TRP A 75 -3.53 -11.47 -11.09
C TRP A 75 -2.48 -10.90 -10.13
N SER A 76 -1.56 -11.78 -9.72
CA SER A 76 -0.36 -11.45 -8.94
C SER A 76 0.85 -12.18 -9.52
N PHE A 77 2.03 -11.61 -9.30
CA PHE A 77 3.30 -12.31 -9.53
C PHE A 77 3.65 -13.27 -8.38
N VAL A 78 2.98 -13.15 -7.24
CA VAL A 78 3.19 -13.98 -6.04
C VAL A 78 2.44 -15.29 -6.18
N ASN A 79 3.09 -16.38 -5.78
CA ASN A 79 2.53 -17.72 -5.73
C ASN A 79 2.41 -18.21 -4.28
N LEU A 80 1.66 -19.31 -4.06
CA LEU A 80 1.45 -19.83 -2.71
C LEU A 80 2.73 -20.32 -2.05
N GLU A 81 3.69 -20.84 -2.82
CA GLU A 81 5.00 -21.29 -2.34
C GLU A 81 5.94 -20.16 -1.91
N ASP A 82 5.63 -18.92 -2.28
CA ASP A 82 6.45 -17.76 -1.91
C ASP A 82 6.30 -17.37 -0.43
N PHE A 83 5.19 -17.75 0.20
CA PHE A 83 4.97 -17.44 1.61
C PHE A 83 5.94 -18.23 2.51
N GLY A 84 6.71 -17.49 3.31
CA GLY A 84 7.79 -18.02 4.13
C GLY A 84 9.14 -18.17 3.40
N ASN A 85 9.21 -17.97 2.09
CA ASN A 85 10.39 -18.21 1.26
C ASN A 85 10.85 -16.97 0.48
N LEU A 86 9.93 -16.16 -0.03
CA LEU A 86 10.25 -15.03 -0.89
C LEU A 86 10.85 -13.87 -0.09
N LYS A 87 12.07 -13.47 -0.45
CA LYS A 87 12.65 -12.20 -0.03
C LYS A 87 12.04 -11.07 -0.86
N TYR A 88 11.01 -10.44 -0.31
CA TYR A 88 10.20 -9.41 -0.97
C TYR A 88 10.91 -8.06 -1.05
N GLY A 89 11.76 -7.77 -0.10
CA GLY A 89 12.50 -6.52 0.00
C GLY A 89 13.77 -6.64 0.83
N SER A 90 14.40 -5.52 1.14
CA SER A 90 15.58 -5.48 1.99
C SER A 90 15.27 -5.87 3.45
N ASP A 91 16.29 -6.19 4.24
CA ASP A 91 16.14 -6.61 5.65
C ASP A 91 15.54 -5.54 6.56
N ILE A 92 15.58 -4.28 6.16
CA ILE A 92 14.94 -3.19 6.91
C ILE A 92 13.44 -3.05 6.62
N MET A 93 12.93 -3.72 5.58
CA MET A 93 11.54 -3.61 5.17
C MET A 93 10.63 -4.42 6.09
N ASN A 94 9.72 -3.73 6.77
CA ASN A 94 8.69 -4.33 7.61
C ASN A 94 7.33 -3.74 7.24
N ILE A 95 6.40 -4.60 6.84
CA ILE A 95 5.03 -4.22 6.51
C ILE A 95 4.07 -4.89 7.47
N THR A 96 3.19 -4.11 8.07
CA THR A 96 2.13 -4.62 8.93
C THR A 96 0.75 -4.37 8.34
N PHE A 97 -0.14 -5.28 8.63
CA PHE A 97 -1.59 -5.10 8.52
C PHE A 97 -2.10 -4.80 9.92
N ASP A 98 -2.71 -3.62 10.12
CA ASP A 98 -3.18 -3.23 11.45
C ASP A 98 -4.54 -2.51 11.40
N PRO A 99 -5.65 -3.26 11.41
CA PRO A 99 -6.99 -2.67 11.44
C PRO A 99 -7.41 -2.21 12.84
N THR A 100 -6.49 -2.19 13.82
CA THR A 100 -6.80 -1.80 15.20
C THR A 100 -6.46 -0.33 15.53
N ILE A 101 -5.83 0.40 14.58
CA ILE A 101 -5.45 1.80 14.76
C ILE A 101 -6.69 2.70 14.67
N PRO A 102 -7.14 3.35 15.77
CA PRO A 102 -8.43 4.05 15.80
C PRO A 102 -8.55 5.22 14.81
N GLU A 103 -7.44 5.85 14.48
CA GLU A 103 -7.37 7.04 13.64
C GLU A 103 -7.39 6.72 12.14
N GLU A 104 -7.16 5.47 11.75
CA GLU A 104 -7.12 5.06 10.36
C GLU A 104 -8.50 4.68 9.81
N PHE A 105 -8.69 4.83 8.49
CA PHE A 105 -10.00 4.71 7.86
C PHE A 105 -10.53 3.29 7.77
N ALA A 106 -9.65 2.31 7.65
CA ALA A 106 -10.00 0.91 7.50
C ALA A 106 -9.79 0.13 8.79
N SER A 107 -10.21 0.71 9.92
CA SER A 107 -10.13 0.10 11.25
C SER A 107 -11.46 -0.52 11.65
N TYR A 108 -11.40 -1.72 12.21
CA TYR A 108 -12.55 -2.51 12.66
C TYR A 108 -12.14 -3.55 13.71
N GLY A 109 -13.11 -4.08 14.44
CA GLY A 109 -12.86 -5.13 15.45
C GLY A 109 -12.89 -6.55 14.89
N PHE A 110 -13.70 -6.77 13.84
CA PHE A 110 -13.88 -8.06 13.17
C PHE A 110 -14.07 -7.82 11.68
N ASP A 111 -13.60 -8.74 10.84
CA ASP A 111 -13.93 -8.76 9.42
C ASP A 111 -15.32 -9.37 9.16
N ASP A 112 -15.77 -9.40 7.91
CA ASP A 112 -17.10 -9.91 7.56
C ASP A 112 -17.21 -11.46 7.63
N SER A 113 -16.11 -12.18 7.87
CA SER A 113 -16.09 -13.60 8.19
C SER A 113 -16.14 -13.88 9.69
N GLY A 114 -16.07 -12.85 10.52
CA GLY A 114 -16.04 -12.94 11.98
C GLY A 114 -14.64 -13.16 12.57
N LEU A 115 -13.58 -13.08 11.78
CA LEU A 115 -12.22 -13.08 12.29
C LEU A 115 -11.93 -11.78 13.06
N LYS A 116 -11.34 -11.94 14.24
CA LYS A 116 -10.92 -10.79 15.05
C LYS A 116 -9.75 -10.07 14.38
N ALA A 117 -9.88 -8.76 14.29
CA ALA A 117 -8.82 -7.88 13.79
C ALA A 117 -7.64 -7.84 14.79
N THR A 118 -6.44 -8.09 14.27
CA THR A 118 -5.17 -8.04 15.01
C THR A 118 -4.09 -7.41 14.16
N LYS A 119 -3.08 -6.80 14.81
CA LYS A 119 -1.87 -6.38 14.10
C LYS A 119 -1.05 -7.61 13.73
N GLU A 120 -0.73 -7.74 12.43
CA GLU A 120 0.05 -8.85 11.90
C GLU A 120 1.16 -8.33 10.97
N TYR A 121 2.32 -8.98 11.01
CA TYR A 121 3.35 -8.75 10.00
C TYR A 121 3.01 -9.48 8.70
N ILE A 122 2.90 -8.77 7.62
CA ILE A 122 2.77 -9.30 6.27
C ILE A 122 4.17 -9.61 5.71
N ILE A 123 5.07 -8.64 5.85
CA ILE A 123 6.49 -8.77 5.53
C ILE A 123 7.28 -8.39 6.78
N LYS A 124 8.26 -9.21 7.14
CA LYS A 124 9.14 -8.93 8.27
C LYS A 124 10.59 -9.19 7.88
N ASN A 125 11.44 -8.20 8.12
CA ASN A 125 12.85 -8.24 7.70
C ASN A 125 12.99 -8.60 6.22
N GLY A 126 12.10 -8.05 5.38
CA GLY A 126 12.03 -8.31 3.95
C GLY A 126 11.45 -9.65 3.54
N LEU A 127 11.17 -10.58 4.45
CA LEU A 127 10.61 -11.90 4.15
C LEU A 127 9.09 -11.84 4.14
N LEU A 128 8.45 -12.35 3.08
CA LEU A 128 7.00 -12.49 2.96
C LEU A 128 6.51 -13.60 3.90
N LEU A 129 5.61 -13.26 4.85
CA LEU A 129 5.12 -14.18 5.87
C LEU A 129 3.66 -14.57 5.69
N ARG A 130 2.80 -13.62 5.28
CA ARG A 130 1.34 -13.79 5.26
C ARG A 130 0.75 -13.17 4.00
N GLY A 131 -0.38 -13.74 3.57
CA GLY A 131 -1.24 -13.13 2.56
C GLY A 131 -2.32 -12.25 3.17
N LEU A 132 -2.89 -11.39 2.36
CA LEU A 132 -4.13 -10.69 2.65
C LEU A 132 -5.30 -11.63 2.31
N GLY A 133 -5.57 -12.58 3.18
CA GLY A 133 -6.56 -13.62 2.99
C GLY A 133 -7.37 -13.87 4.25
N GLY A 134 -8.69 -13.68 4.15
CA GLY A 134 -9.65 -14.01 5.19
C GLY A 134 -9.79 -15.53 5.40
N LEU A 135 -10.72 -15.92 6.25
CA LEU A 135 -10.87 -17.34 6.68
C LEU A 135 -11.07 -18.31 5.51
N GLU A 136 -11.83 -17.92 4.49
CA GLU A 136 -12.08 -18.76 3.31
C GLU A 136 -10.79 -18.99 2.53
N SER A 137 -10.11 -17.91 2.17
CA SER A 137 -8.86 -17.94 1.41
C SER A 137 -7.76 -18.70 2.15
N GLN A 138 -7.65 -18.52 3.46
CA GLN A 138 -6.72 -19.28 4.30
C GLN A 138 -6.99 -20.80 4.22
N LYS A 139 -8.27 -21.21 4.29
CA LYS A 139 -8.63 -22.63 4.18
C LYS A 139 -8.36 -23.22 2.81
N ARG A 140 -8.57 -22.46 1.75
CA ARG A 140 -8.37 -22.88 0.36
C ARG A 140 -6.88 -22.98 0.00
N SER A 141 -6.09 -22.04 0.45
CA SER A 141 -4.66 -21.92 0.12
C SER A 141 -3.73 -22.62 1.09
N ASN A 142 -4.20 -22.91 2.32
CA ASN A 142 -3.41 -23.40 3.45
C ASN A 142 -2.23 -22.48 3.84
N ILE A 143 -2.36 -21.17 3.60
CA ILE A 143 -1.39 -20.16 4.05
C ILE A 143 -1.96 -19.34 5.21
N ASN A 144 -1.08 -18.73 5.99
CA ASN A 144 -1.49 -17.78 7.02
C ASN A 144 -1.98 -16.49 6.35
N GLY A 145 -3.12 -16.01 6.77
CA GLY A 145 -3.73 -14.75 6.33
C GLY A 145 -3.97 -13.79 7.49
N VAL A 146 -4.91 -12.88 7.27
CA VAL A 146 -5.31 -11.82 8.20
C VAL A 146 -6.83 -11.66 8.18
N ALA A 147 -7.37 -10.87 9.11
CA ALA A 147 -8.81 -10.56 9.16
C ALA A 147 -9.14 -9.43 8.16
N ASN A 148 -9.24 -9.75 6.86
CA ASN A 148 -9.42 -8.76 5.79
C ASN A 148 -10.61 -9.00 4.86
N PHE A 149 -11.45 -9.99 5.17
CA PHE A 149 -12.61 -10.36 4.36
C PHE A 149 -13.71 -9.31 4.48
N ARG A 150 -14.08 -8.64 3.38
CA ARG A 150 -14.95 -7.48 3.42
C ARG A 150 -15.86 -7.38 2.20
N ALA A 151 -17.16 -7.13 2.43
CA ALA A 151 -18.12 -6.75 1.41
C ALA A 151 -18.12 -5.23 1.18
N CYS A 152 -18.30 -4.81 -0.05
CA CYS A 152 -18.46 -3.38 -0.36
C CYS A 152 -19.87 -2.87 -0.03
N SER A 153 -20.84 -3.75 0.12
CA SER A 153 -22.24 -3.44 0.47
C SER A 153 -22.95 -4.67 1.05
N TRP A 154 -24.06 -4.45 1.73
CA TRP A 154 -24.86 -5.51 2.35
C TRP A 154 -25.36 -6.61 1.38
N ASN A 155 -25.46 -6.29 0.10
CA ASN A 155 -25.94 -7.20 -0.95
C ASN A 155 -24.78 -7.77 -1.82
N ARG A 156 -23.55 -7.69 -1.34
CA ARG A 156 -22.36 -8.20 -2.03
C ARG A 156 -21.67 -9.27 -1.20
N ALA A 157 -21.14 -10.28 -1.87
CA ALA A 157 -20.28 -11.25 -1.22
C ALA A 157 -19.00 -10.57 -0.73
N PRO A 158 -18.51 -10.90 0.47
CA PRO A 158 -17.20 -10.45 0.92
C PRO A 158 -16.10 -11.09 0.10
N ILE A 159 -15.01 -10.36 -0.06
CA ILE A 159 -13.78 -10.79 -0.73
C ILE A 159 -12.57 -10.34 0.08
N ASP A 160 -11.39 -10.85 -0.26
CA ASP A 160 -10.14 -10.38 0.33
C ASP A 160 -9.88 -8.93 -0.09
N ARG A 161 -9.65 -8.05 0.88
CA ARG A 161 -9.43 -6.63 0.62
C ARG A 161 -8.37 -6.07 1.58
N MET A 162 -7.66 -5.05 1.09
CA MET A 162 -6.76 -4.29 1.96
C MET A 162 -7.54 -3.59 3.07
N ALA A 163 -6.90 -3.50 4.24
CA ALA A 163 -7.24 -2.55 5.29
C ALA A 163 -6.06 -1.59 5.49
N ASN A 164 -5.70 -1.27 6.74
CA ASN A 164 -4.55 -0.44 7.01
C ASN A 164 -3.26 -1.25 6.82
N LEU A 165 -2.53 -0.95 5.75
CA LEU A 165 -1.19 -1.48 5.49
C LEU A 165 -0.17 -0.40 5.81
N ASN A 166 0.79 -0.71 6.67
CA ASN A 166 1.77 0.24 7.17
C ASN A 166 3.18 -0.24 6.86
N LEU A 167 3.97 0.61 6.21
CA LEU A 167 5.42 0.47 6.22
C LEU A 167 5.91 0.96 7.58
N GLU A 168 6.44 0.05 8.40
CA GLU A 168 6.95 0.38 9.71
C GLU A 168 8.17 1.33 9.59
N PRO A 169 8.29 2.31 10.48
CA PRO A 169 9.35 3.30 10.38
C PRO A 169 10.74 2.68 10.55
N GLY A 170 11.69 3.16 9.76
CA GLY A 170 13.12 2.90 9.96
C GLY A 170 13.75 3.90 10.94
N THR A 171 15.08 3.92 10.96
CA THR A 171 15.87 4.78 11.86
C THR A 171 16.45 6.00 11.16
N SER A 172 16.47 6.03 9.82
CA SER A 172 17.02 7.14 9.04
C SER A 172 16.07 8.32 8.99
N THR A 173 16.62 9.50 9.14
CA THR A 173 15.89 10.75 8.90
C THR A 173 15.78 11.04 7.40
N PHE A 174 14.87 11.94 7.02
CA PHE A 174 14.74 12.36 5.62
C PHE A 174 16.04 12.98 5.07
N ASP A 175 16.69 13.83 5.85
CA ASP A 175 17.93 14.49 5.45
C ASP A 175 19.07 13.48 5.26
N GLU A 176 19.16 12.45 6.11
CA GLU A 176 20.11 11.36 5.94
C GLU A 176 19.83 10.55 4.66
N MET A 177 18.56 10.26 4.36
CA MET A 177 18.21 9.57 3.12
C MET A 177 18.61 10.37 1.88
N ILE A 178 18.30 11.65 1.84
CA ILE A 178 18.66 12.52 0.71
C ILE A 178 20.19 12.65 0.57
N SER A 179 20.92 12.82 1.67
CA SER A 179 22.39 12.99 1.62
C SER A 179 23.14 11.75 1.15
N ASN A 180 22.52 10.57 1.23
CA ASN A 180 23.11 9.31 0.76
C ASN A 180 22.83 9.02 -0.73
N VAL A 181 22.04 9.82 -1.41
CA VAL A 181 21.72 9.68 -2.84
C VAL A 181 22.71 10.51 -3.66
N GLU A 182 23.53 9.84 -4.49
CA GLU A 182 24.43 10.54 -5.43
C GLU A 182 23.69 11.05 -6.66
N GLN A 183 22.80 10.24 -7.21
CA GLN A 183 21.95 10.58 -8.34
C GLN A 183 20.59 9.91 -8.17
N GLY A 184 19.53 10.68 -8.10
CA GLY A 184 18.19 10.15 -7.87
C GLY A 184 17.09 11.18 -8.06
N ILE A 185 15.86 10.71 -7.85
CA ILE A 185 14.65 11.53 -7.92
C ILE A 185 13.93 11.46 -6.59
N PHE A 186 13.48 12.61 -6.11
CA PHE A 186 12.52 12.70 -5.03
C PHE A 186 11.11 12.84 -5.60
N MET A 187 10.28 11.80 -5.44
CA MET A 187 8.90 11.76 -5.93
C MET A 187 7.94 12.12 -4.80
N GLN A 188 7.30 13.27 -4.89
CA GLN A 188 6.32 13.73 -3.89
C GLN A 188 4.92 13.15 -4.16
N THR A 189 4.43 13.36 -5.38
CA THR A 189 3.11 12.89 -5.82
C THR A 189 3.20 12.33 -7.23
N ASN A 190 2.21 11.54 -7.63
CA ASN A 190 2.11 11.10 -9.00
C ASN A 190 1.13 11.95 -9.80
N ARG A 191 1.34 12.03 -11.09
CA ARG A 191 0.42 12.67 -12.04
C ARG A 191 -0.68 11.70 -12.49
N SER A 192 -0.30 10.46 -12.70
CA SER A 192 -1.17 9.34 -13.05
C SER A 192 -0.41 8.04 -12.79
N TRP A 193 -1.12 6.92 -12.76
CA TRP A 193 -0.46 5.63 -12.65
C TRP A 193 -1.15 4.60 -13.52
N SER A 194 -0.40 3.58 -13.92
CA SER A 194 -0.92 2.35 -14.49
C SER A 194 -0.07 1.17 -14.06
N ILE A 195 -0.66 0.01 -14.07
CA ILE A 195 -0.04 -1.27 -13.71
C ILE A 195 -0.46 -2.34 -14.71
N ASP A 196 0.39 -3.35 -14.90
CA ASP A 196 0.02 -4.53 -15.66
C ASP A 196 -0.81 -5.53 -14.81
N ASP A 197 -1.45 -6.48 -15.46
CA ASP A 197 -2.36 -7.45 -14.80
C ASP A 197 -1.66 -8.30 -13.72
N PHE A 198 -0.36 -8.53 -13.86
CA PHE A 198 0.44 -9.30 -12.91
C PHE A 198 1.15 -8.47 -11.84
N ARG A 199 1.06 -7.14 -11.93
CA ARG A 199 1.75 -6.19 -11.04
C ARG A 199 3.27 -6.25 -11.07
N ASN A 200 3.83 -6.59 -12.24
CA ASN A 200 5.27 -6.60 -12.46
C ASN A 200 5.81 -5.25 -12.95
N LYS A 201 4.97 -4.43 -13.56
CA LYS A 201 5.34 -3.15 -14.14
C LYS A 201 4.42 -2.05 -13.66
N PHE A 202 5.02 -0.94 -13.29
CA PHE A 202 4.34 0.26 -12.81
C PHE A 202 4.79 1.45 -13.65
N GLN A 203 3.86 2.34 -13.93
CA GLN A 203 4.10 3.64 -14.53
C GLN A 203 3.46 4.71 -13.65
N PHE A 204 4.22 5.71 -13.29
CA PHE A 204 3.80 6.86 -12.48
C PHE A 204 4.00 8.17 -13.22
#